data_d8850462959cc7ec659d2c6e348522d2
#
_entry.id   d8850462959cc7ec659d2c6e348522d2
#
_cell.length_a   1.000
_cell.length_b   1.000
_cell.length_c   1.000
_cell.angle_alpha   90.00
_cell.angle_beta   90.00
_cell.angle_gamma   90.00
#
_symmetry.space_group_name_H-M   'P 1'
#
loop_
_entity.id
_entity.type
_entity.pdbx_description
1 polymer ?
#
loop_
_entity_poly.entity_id
_entity_poly.type
_entity_poly.pdbx_seq_one_letter_code
_entity_poly.pdbx_strand_id
1 'polypeptide(L)'
;MDRKVQLEHWLKETLVSQPFTLTTASADASFRRYFRVHLGDDFKGYKTLIAMDAPPPQEDCRPFVKVAQMLVDAGLNAPKVIAQDIANGFLLLSDLGDDTYLQHLTNETAQMLYLDATNALIKMQLASKAHDLPPYDQALLTREMQLFPDWYVVKHLGFTMNSEQQGWLKQTFDALNKNILSQGQVTVHRDYHSRNLMVTHENNPGILDFQDAVHGAITYDLVSLLKDAYIQWDEEQVIDLAVRYWEPAKKAGLPVPNDFSEFYRDFEWMGAQRHIKILGIFARLYHRDGKDGYLKDMPLVIHYLRKVCERYVELRPMLRLLDALEGKVPRPKYVV
;
A
#
# COMPACT_ATOMS: atom_id res chain seq x y z
N MET A 1 32.94 5.47 9.03
CA MET A 1 33.12 4.54 7.87
C MET A 1 31.91 4.66 6.99
N ASP A 2 32.04 4.68 5.66
CA ASP A 2 30.92 4.74 4.76
C ASP A 2 30.00 3.50 4.99
N ARG A 3 28.69 3.69 5.04
CA ARG A 3 27.70 2.63 5.24
C ARG A 3 27.81 1.52 4.18
N LYS A 4 28.10 1.88 2.93
CA LYS A 4 28.28 0.91 1.85
C LYS A 4 29.49 0.00 2.11
N VAL A 5 30.60 0.55 2.61
CA VAL A 5 31.81 -0.22 2.96
C VAL A 5 31.50 -1.17 4.14
N GLN A 6 30.70 -0.73 5.12
CA GLN A 6 30.27 -1.60 6.23
C GLN A 6 29.41 -2.76 5.74
N LEU A 7 28.44 -2.47 4.84
CA LEU A 7 27.60 -3.49 4.22
C LEU A 7 28.45 -4.50 3.42
N GLU A 8 29.41 -4.03 2.61
CA GLU A 8 30.29 -4.92 1.84
C GLU A 8 31.17 -5.80 2.75
N HIS A 9 31.62 -5.28 3.87
CA HIS A 9 32.39 -6.05 4.85
C HIS A 9 31.52 -7.16 5.47
N TRP A 10 30.32 -6.80 5.94
CA TRP A 10 29.36 -7.76 6.48
C TRP A 10 28.95 -8.84 5.46
N LEU A 11 28.76 -8.46 4.20
CA LEU A 11 28.46 -9.43 3.13
C LEU A 11 29.61 -10.40 2.87
N LYS A 12 30.88 -9.93 2.89
CA LYS A 12 32.06 -10.81 2.74
C LYS A 12 32.12 -11.87 3.83
N GLU A 13 31.82 -11.50 5.07
CA GLU A 13 31.78 -12.45 6.20
C GLU A 13 30.58 -13.41 6.05
N THR A 14 29.39 -12.89 5.72
CA THR A 14 28.14 -13.66 5.60
C THR A 14 28.20 -14.67 4.45
N LEU A 15 28.80 -14.30 3.32
CA LEU A 15 28.95 -15.13 2.13
C LEU A 15 30.21 -16.00 2.16
N VAL A 16 30.89 -16.08 3.31
CA VAL A 16 32.08 -16.91 3.50
C VAL A 16 33.17 -16.62 2.43
N SER A 17 33.41 -15.32 2.17
CA SER A 17 34.38 -14.79 1.19
C SER A 17 34.10 -15.18 -0.26
N GLN A 18 32.90 -15.66 -0.58
CA GLN A 18 32.50 -15.88 -1.96
C GLN A 18 32.52 -14.56 -2.75
N PRO A 19 33.05 -14.54 -4.00
CA PRO A 19 33.07 -13.32 -4.81
C PRO A 19 31.66 -12.88 -5.17
N PHE A 20 31.42 -11.57 -5.05
CA PHE A 20 30.16 -10.96 -5.45
C PHE A 20 30.37 -9.55 -6.00
N THR A 21 29.38 -9.05 -6.74
CA THR A 21 29.29 -7.65 -7.14
C THR A 21 27.96 -7.06 -6.68
N LEU A 22 27.94 -5.74 -6.45
CA LEU A 22 26.74 -5.01 -6.01
C LEU A 22 26.26 -4.05 -7.10
N THR A 23 24.97 -4.11 -7.41
CA THR A 23 24.26 -3.09 -8.20
C THR A 23 23.13 -2.50 -7.36
N THR A 24 22.74 -1.26 -7.62
CA THR A 24 21.55 -0.67 -6.97
C THR A 24 20.32 -1.40 -7.48
N ALA A 25 19.52 -1.95 -6.58
CA ALA A 25 18.28 -2.65 -6.94
C ALA A 25 17.07 -1.69 -6.96
N SER A 26 16.95 -0.85 -5.94
CA SER A 26 15.86 0.12 -5.81
C SER A 26 16.28 1.29 -4.94
N ALA A 27 15.71 2.48 -5.22
CA ALA A 27 15.75 3.65 -4.34
C ALA A 27 14.33 3.87 -3.81
N ASP A 28 14.12 3.63 -2.52
CA ASP A 28 12.86 3.85 -1.82
C ASP A 28 12.66 5.34 -1.46
N ALA A 29 11.44 5.67 -1.04
CA ALA A 29 11.12 6.96 -0.44
C ALA A 29 11.62 7.10 1.01
N SER A 30 12.12 6.02 1.62
CA SER A 30 12.69 5.92 2.97
C SER A 30 14.21 6.08 2.98
N PHE A 31 14.81 5.95 4.15
CA PHE A 31 16.27 5.90 4.30
C PHE A 31 16.84 4.53 3.94
N ARG A 32 16.03 3.52 3.65
CA ARG A 32 16.45 2.18 3.24
C ARG A 32 17.06 2.22 1.85
N ARG A 33 18.14 1.45 1.68
CA ARG A 33 18.82 1.25 0.39
C ARG A 33 18.86 -0.23 0.09
N TYR A 34 18.60 -0.58 -1.15
CA TYR A 34 18.58 -1.97 -1.60
C TYR A 34 19.62 -2.17 -2.70
N PHE A 35 20.45 -3.18 -2.53
CA PHE A 35 21.49 -3.56 -3.48
C PHE A 35 21.27 -4.99 -3.91
N ARG A 36 21.35 -5.25 -5.22
CA ARG A 36 21.38 -6.62 -5.72
C ARG A 36 22.79 -7.15 -5.63
N VAL A 37 22.96 -8.30 -4.97
CA VAL A 37 24.18 -9.05 -4.81
C VAL A 37 24.23 -10.09 -5.92
N HIS A 38 25.09 -9.92 -6.89
CA HIS A 38 25.35 -10.92 -7.93
C HIS A 38 26.45 -11.85 -7.46
N LEU A 39 26.15 -13.11 -7.31
CA LEU A 39 27.07 -14.12 -6.79
C LEU A 39 27.88 -14.72 -7.95
N GLY A 40 29.18 -14.99 -7.70
CA GLY A 40 30.04 -15.66 -8.67
C GLY A 40 29.66 -17.13 -8.86
N ASP A 41 29.31 -17.79 -7.75
CA ASP A 41 28.84 -19.16 -7.71
C ASP A 41 27.51 -19.24 -6.95
N ASP A 42 26.81 -20.35 -7.04
CA ASP A 42 25.57 -20.57 -6.33
C ASP A 42 25.78 -20.56 -4.81
N PHE A 43 24.95 -19.80 -4.10
CA PHE A 43 24.93 -19.77 -2.65
C PHE A 43 23.57 -20.23 -2.12
N LYS A 44 23.50 -21.42 -1.58
CA LYS A 44 22.26 -22.04 -1.04
C LYS A 44 21.11 -22.09 -2.07
N GLY A 45 21.41 -22.24 -3.36
CA GLY A 45 20.43 -22.25 -4.44
C GLY A 45 20.12 -20.85 -5.03
N TYR A 46 20.82 -19.80 -4.61
CA TYR A 46 20.63 -18.45 -5.12
C TYR A 46 21.78 -18.02 -6.03
N LYS A 47 21.47 -17.41 -7.17
CA LYS A 47 22.41 -16.73 -8.05
C LYS A 47 22.49 -15.23 -7.76
N THR A 48 21.38 -14.66 -7.28
CA THR A 48 21.25 -13.29 -6.84
C THR A 48 20.55 -13.21 -5.49
N LEU A 49 20.93 -12.23 -4.68
CA LEU A 49 20.29 -11.90 -3.41
C LEU A 49 20.09 -10.38 -3.32
N ILE A 50 19.28 -9.92 -2.39
CA ILE A 50 19.11 -8.49 -2.09
C ILE A 50 19.71 -8.19 -0.73
N ALA A 51 20.65 -7.24 -0.72
CA ALA A 51 21.18 -6.65 0.52
C ALA A 51 20.41 -5.37 0.83
N MET A 52 19.73 -5.34 1.98
CA MET A 52 19.06 -4.15 2.50
C MET A 52 19.95 -3.48 3.54
N ASP A 53 20.13 -2.17 3.40
CA ASP A 53 20.74 -1.27 4.37
C ASP A 53 19.68 -0.34 4.94
N ALA A 54 19.28 -0.57 6.19
CA ALA A 54 18.31 0.20 6.97
C ALA A 54 19.05 0.92 8.13
N PRO A 55 19.59 2.14 7.91
CA PRO A 55 20.53 2.77 8.83
C PRO A 55 19.87 3.17 10.16
N PRO A 56 20.31 2.60 11.33
CA PRO A 56 19.90 3.10 12.63
C PRO A 56 20.48 4.50 12.91
N PRO A 57 19.79 5.38 13.65
CA PRO A 57 18.49 5.18 14.28
C PRO A 57 17.30 5.54 13.39
N GLN A 58 17.50 5.91 12.11
CA GLN A 58 16.45 6.36 11.20
C GLN A 58 15.50 5.23 10.80
N GLU A 59 16.01 4.00 10.70
CA GLU A 59 15.24 2.82 10.30
C GLU A 59 15.42 1.69 11.34
N ASP A 60 14.34 0.89 11.48
CA ASP A 60 14.35 -0.34 12.28
C ASP A 60 13.94 -1.51 11.37
N CYS A 61 14.84 -2.47 11.20
CA CYS A 61 14.57 -3.63 10.34
C CYS A 61 13.81 -4.78 11.05
N ARG A 62 13.56 -4.70 12.38
CA ARG A 62 12.81 -5.73 13.13
C ARG A 62 11.39 -5.94 12.63
N PRO A 63 10.59 -4.87 12.32
CA PRO A 63 9.27 -5.05 11.71
C PRO A 63 9.34 -5.79 10.37
N PHE A 64 10.33 -5.47 9.51
CA PHE A 64 10.54 -6.17 8.25
C PHE A 64 10.75 -7.66 8.46
N VAL A 65 11.69 -8.04 9.34
CA VAL A 65 12.00 -9.46 9.65
C VAL A 65 10.75 -10.18 10.18
N LYS A 66 10.01 -9.55 11.09
CA LYS A 66 8.80 -10.12 11.66
C LYS A 66 7.73 -10.38 10.60
N VAL A 67 7.40 -9.38 9.79
CA VAL A 67 6.33 -9.50 8.79
C VAL A 67 6.76 -10.41 7.65
N ALA A 68 8.03 -10.37 7.20
CA ALA A 68 8.56 -11.32 6.22
C ALA A 68 8.33 -12.76 6.66
N GLN A 69 8.66 -13.09 7.91
CA GLN A 69 8.45 -14.43 8.45
C GLN A 69 6.97 -14.79 8.50
N MET A 70 6.09 -13.88 8.94
CA MET A 70 4.63 -14.10 8.96
C MET A 70 4.08 -14.43 7.57
N LEU A 71 4.52 -13.71 6.52
CA LEU A 71 4.10 -13.96 5.14
C LEU A 71 4.61 -15.31 4.62
N VAL A 72 5.87 -15.63 4.89
CA VAL A 72 6.45 -16.93 4.51
C VAL A 72 5.74 -18.09 5.20
N ASP A 73 5.45 -17.97 6.50
CA ASP A 73 4.71 -18.99 7.28
C ASP A 73 3.27 -19.17 6.78
N ALA A 74 2.67 -18.11 6.22
CA ALA A 74 1.37 -18.17 5.54
C ALA A 74 1.44 -18.81 4.14
N GLY A 75 2.61 -19.24 3.68
CA GLY A 75 2.81 -19.82 2.35
C GLY A 75 2.78 -18.80 1.21
N LEU A 76 3.12 -17.54 1.52
CA LEU A 76 3.20 -16.44 0.56
C LEU A 76 4.65 -16.25 0.09
N ASN A 77 4.79 -15.70 -1.11
CA ASN A 77 6.09 -15.41 -1.72
C ASN A 77 6.57 -14.01 -1.30
N ALA A 78 7.18 -13.91 -0.13
CA ALA A 78 7.84 -12.72 0.37
C ALA A 78 9.36 -12.95 0.43
N PRO A 79 10.20 -11.90 0.41
CA PRO A 79 11.64 -12.02 0.59
C PRO A 79 11.98 -12.81 1.86
N LYS A 80 12.69 -13.93 1.69
CA LYS A 80 13.19 -14.74 2.81
C LYS A 80 14.43 -14.07 3.39
N VAL A 81 14.49 -13.93 4.70
CA VAL A 81 15.67 -13.42 5.40
C VAL A 81 16.71 -14.53 5.49
N ILE A 82 17.80 -14.39 4.70
CA ILE A 82 18.90 -15.39 4.61
C ILE A 82 19.93 -15.15 5.73
N ALA A 83 20.20 -13.87 6.03
CA ALA A 83 21.05 -13.44 7.13
C ALA A 83 20.62 -12.04 7.61
N GLN A 84 20.97 -11.71 8.85
CA GLN A 84 20.62 -10.41 9.45
C GLN A 84 21.69 -9.92 10.41
N ASP A 85 21.89 -8.60 10.42
CA ASP A 85 22.63 -7.85 11.44
C ASP A 85 21.74 -6.68 11.90
N ILE A 86 20.90 -6.96 12.88
CA ILE A 86 19.92 -5.99 13.40
C ILE A 86 20.58 -4.77 14.01
N ALA A 87 21.75 -4.93 14.64
CA ALA A 87 22.44 -3.83 15.31
C ALA A 87 22.94 -2.79 14.30
N ASN A 88 23.39 -3.24 13.14
CA ASN A 88 23.85 -2.39 12.05
C ASN A 88 22.73 -2.10 11.02
N GLY A 89 21.58 -2.76 11.10
CA GLY A 89 20.46 -2.58 10.17
C GLY A 89 20.71 -3.20 8.80
N PHE A 90 21.43 -4.34 8.72
CA PHE A 90 21.68 -5.06 7.48
C PHE A 90 20.87 -6.34 7.39
N LEU A 91 20.22 -6.56 6.24
CA LEU A 91 19.57 -7.84 5.93
C LEU A 91 20.06 -8.36 4.59
N LEU A 92 20.22 -9.67 4.48
CA LEU A 92 20.41 -10.38 3.22
C LEU A 92 19.13 -11.18 2.92
N LEU A 93 18.51 -10.90 1.78
CA LEU A 93 17.18 -11.36 1.42
C LEU A 93 17.22 -12.17 0.12
N SER A 94 16.26 -13.06 -0.07
CA SER A 94 16.02 -13.66 -1.39
C SER A 94 15.60 -12.58 -2.40
N ASP A 95 16.03 -12.74 -3.66
CA ASP A 95 15.71 -11.83 -4.75
C ASP A 95 14.45 -12.33 -5.47
N LEU A 96 13.44 -11.47 -5.63
CA LEU A 96 12.20 -11.75 -6.33
C LEU A 96 12.19 -11.22 -7.78
N GLY A 97 13.33 -10.72 -8.27
CA GLY A 97 13.47 -10.19 -9.63
C GLY A 97 13.16 -8.70 -9.76
N ASP A 98 12.89 -8.26 -10.99
CA ASP A 98 12.68 -6.85 -11.35
C ASP A 98 11.30 -6.57 -11.95
N ASP A 99 10.52 -7.61 -12.24
CA ASP A 99 9.25 -7.53 -12.95
C ASP A 99 8.10 -7.22 -12.00
N THR A 100 7.69 -5.95 -11.94
CA THR A 100 6.52 -5.55 -11.14
C THR A 100 5.21 -5.81 -11.87
N TYR A 101 4.12 -5.97 -11.15
CA TYR A 101 2.77 -6.06 -11.73
C TYR A 101 2.47 -4.86 -12.62
N LEU A 102 2.83 -3.64 -12.21
CA LEU A 102 2.56 -2.43 -12.99
C LEU A 102 3.15 -2.50 -14.41
N GLN A 103 4.32 -3.13 -14.59
CA GLN A 103 4.95 -3.29 -15.90
C GLN A 103 4.26 -4.32 -16.80
N HIS A 104 3.53 -5.26 -16.21
CA HIS A 104 2.91 -6.39 -16.89
C HIS A 104 1.37 -6.31 -16.98
N LEU A 105 0.73 -5.36 -16.26
CA LEU A 105 -0.71 -5.18 -16.29
C LEU A 105 -1.15 -4.56 -17.61
N THR A 106 -1.87 -5.37 -18.42
CA THR A 106 -2.58 -4.99 -19.64
C THR A 106 -4.01 -5.51 -19.59
N ASN A 107 -4.85 -5.17 -20.55
CA ASN A 107 -6.21 -5.73 -20.62
C ASN A 107 -6.21 -7.26 -20.72
N GLU A 108 -5.19 -7.86 -21.35
CA GLU A 108 -5.06 -9.31 -21.55
C GLU A 108 -4.57 -10.03 -20.28
N THR A 109 -3.68 -9.40 -19.51
CA THR A 109 -3.02 -10.02 -18.35
C THR A 109 -3.69 -9.70 -17.02
N ALA A 110 -4.46 -8.62 -16.96
CA ALA A 110 -5.03 -8.09 -15.72
C ALA A 110 -5.84 -9.13 -14.94
N GLN A 111 -6.72 -9.87 -15.63
CA GLN A 111 -7.57 -10.86 -14.96
C GLN A 111 -6.74 -11.94 -14.25
N MET A 112 -5.72 -12.48 -14.92
CA MET A 112 -4.86 -13.52 -14.34
C MET A 112 -4.05 -12.97 -13.16
N LEU A 113 -3.37 -11.83 -13.35
CA LEU A 113 -2.52 -11.24 -12.32
C LEU A 113 -3.33 -10.83 -11.07
N TYR A 114 -4.51 -10.23 -11.27
CA TYR A 114 -5.35 -9.86 -10.14
C TYR A 114 -5.98 -11.05 -9.42
N LEU A 115 -6.27 -12.16 -10.11
CA LEU A 115 -6.71 -13.40 -9.47
C LEU A 115 -5.60 -13.98 -8.59
N ASP A 116 -4.36 -14.00 -9.07
CA ASP A 116 -3.22 -14.45 -8.27
C ASP A 116 -3.04 -13.54 -7.04
N ALA A 117 -3.10 -12.21 -7.24
CA ALA A 117 -2.96 -11.25 -6.15
C ALA A 117 -4.11 -11.37 -5.12
N THR A 118 -5.35 -11.52 -5.55
CA THR A 118 -6.50 -11.68 -4.62
C THR A 118 -6.45 -13.02 -3.88
N ASN A 119 -6.00 -14.10 -4.50
CA ASN A 119 -5.78 -15.38 -3.84
C ASN A 119 -4.67 -15.28 -2.78
N ALA A 120 -3.57 -14.58 -3.08
CA ALA A 120 -2.51 -14.34 -2.11
C ALA A 120 -3.00 -13.45 -0.96
N LEU A 121 -3.82 -12.42 -1.26
CA LEU A 121 -4.43 -11.56 -0.25
C LEU A 121 -5.34 -12.35 0.70
N ILE A 122 -6.18 -13.24 0.20
CA ILE A 122 -7.02 -14.12 1.01
C ILE A 122 -6.16 -15.00 1.94
N LYS A 123 -5.08 -15.59 1.43
CA LYS A 123 -4.15 -16.38 2.26
C LYS A 123 -3.54 -15.54 3.39
N MET A 124 -3.09 -14.32 3.08
CA MET A 124 -2.54 -13.40 4.07
C MET A 124 -3.56 -13.08 5.17
N GLN A 125 -4.79 -12.81 4.78
CA GLN A 125 -5.87 -12.44 5.69
C GLN A 125 -6.34 -13.63 6.54
N LEU A 126 -6.37 -14.85 5.99
CA LEU A 126 -6.68 -16.08 6.75
C LEU A 126 -5.62 -16.41 7.81
N ALA A 127 -4.35 -16.07 7.54
CA ALA A 127 -3.25 -16.25 8.49
C ALA A 127 -3.21 -15.16 9.58
N SER A 128 -4.12 -14.19 9.53
CA SER A 128 -4.17 -13.06 10.46
C SER A 128 -4.44 -13.52 11.89
N LYS A 129 -3.65 -12.99 12.83
CA LYS A 129 -3.88 -13.16 14.26
C LYS A 129 -4.00 -11.79 14.91
N ALA A 130 -5.06 -11.61 15.69
CA ALA A 130 -5.20 -10.42 16.51
C ALA A 130 -3.95 -10.27 17.40
N HIS A 131 -3.43 -9.07 17.53
CA HIS A 131 -2.25 -8.70 18.33
C HIS A 131 -0.87 -9.03 17.73
N ASP A 132 -0.77 -9.70 16.59
CA ASP A 132 0.53 -9.88 15.92
C ASP A 132 1.08 -8.57 15.36
N LEU A 133 0.19 -7.69 14.91
CA LEU A 133 0.50 -6.39 14.30
C LEU A 133 -0.16 -5.23 15.07
N PRO A 134 0.38 -4.01 14.96
CA PRO A 134 -0.25 -2.83 15.53
C PRO A 134 -1.68 -2.63 14.98
N PRO A 135 -2.63 -2.14 15.79
CA PRO A 135 -3.99 -1.86 15.30
C PRO A 135 -4.00 -0.67 14.33
N TYR A 136 -4.81 -0.78 13.29
CA TYR A 136 -5.16 0.35 12.44
C TYR A 136 -6.36 1.07 13.06
N ASP A 137 -6.12 1.76 14.15
CA ASP A 137 -7.13 2.41 14.96
C ASP A 137 -7.58 3.78 14.41
N GLN A 138 -8.55 4.38 15.09
CA GLN A 138 -9.07 5.71 14.73
C GLN A 138 -7.98 6.78 14.74
N ALA A 139 -7.03 6.70 15.65
CA ALA A 139 -5.97 7.70 15.77
C ALA A 139 -5.05 7.64 14.53
N LEU A 140 -4.68 6.43 14.08
CA LEU A 140 -3.87 6.23 12.89
C LEU A 140 -4.62 6.62 11.62
N LEU A 141 -5.88 6.18 11.45
CA LEU A 141 -6.74 6.56 10.32
C LEU A 141 -6.89 8.08 10.19
N THR A 142 -7.20 8.75 11.31
CA THR A 142 -7.36 10.21 11.32
C THR A 142 -6.06 10.93 11.00
N ARG A 143 -4.93 10.50 11.60
CA ARG A 143 -3.61 11.07 11.33
C ARG A 143 -3.22 10.96 9.85
N GLU A 144 -3.54 9.87 9.21
CA GLU A 144 -3.27 9.70 7.78
C GLU A 144 -4.17 10.57 6.91
N MET A 145 -5.45 10.65 7.20
CA MET A 145 -6.35 11.56 6.49
C MET A 145 -5.99 13.03 6.69
N GLN A 146 -5.41 13.39 7.84
CA GLN A 146 -4.96 14.76 8.14
C GLN A 146 -3.85 15.24 7.19
N LEU A 147 -3.13 14.36 6.52
CA LEU A 147 -2.17 14.73 5.49
C LEU A 147 -2.82 15.50 4.33
N PHE A 148 -4.10 15.25 4.06
CA PHE A 148 -4.83 15.94 2.99
C PHE A 148 -4.98 17.44 3.26
N PRO A 149 -5.59 17.91 4.36
CA PRO A 149 -5.67 19.36 4.61
C PRO A 149 -4.30 20.00 4.78
N ASP A 150 -3.34 19.32 5.45
CA ASP A 150 -2.05 19.91 5.76
C ASP A 150 -1.15 20.09 4.51
N TRP A 151 -1.12 19.10 3.65
CA TRP A 151 -0.20 19.07 2.51
C TRP A 151 -0.87 19.34 1.18
N TYR A 152 -2.02 18.70 0.89
CA TYR A 152 -2.68 18.91 -0.40
C TYR A 152 -3.42 20.24 -0.43
N VAL A 153 -4.27 20.55 0.57
CA VAL A 153 -5.08 21.77 0.58
C VAL A 153 -4.22 23.00 0.84
N VAL A 154 -3.47 23.01 1.94
CA VAL A 154 -2.72 24.20 2.37
C VAL A 154 -1.42 24.37 1.56
N LYS A 155 -0.58 23.34 1.48
CA LYS A 155 0.76 23.47 0.87
C LYS A 155 0.73 23.41 -0.64
N HIS A 156 -0.07 22.49 -1.22
CA HIS A 156 -0.07 22.28 -2.67
C HIS A 156 -1.02 23.24 -3.40
N LEU A 157 -2.25 23.41 -2.92
CA LEU A 157 -3.23 24.30 -3.52
C LEU A 157 -3.14 25.75 -3.01
N GLY A 158 -2.44 26.03 -1.91
CA GLY A 158 -2.40 27.35 -1.28
C GLY A 158 -3.77 27.81 -0.76
N PHE A 159 -4.68 26.87 -0.49
CA PHE A 159 -6.05 27.17 -0.13
C PHE A 159 -6.25 27.21 1.39
N THR A 160 -6.96 28.21 1.88
CA THR A 160 -7.33 28.35 3.29
C THR A 160 -8.81 28.02 3.46
N MET A 161 -9.11 26.94 4.18
CA MET A 161 -10.48 26.51 4.46
C MET A 161 -11.13 27.42 5.51
N ASN A 162 -12.37 27.88 5.26
CA ASN A 162 -13.20 28.52 6.25
C ASN A 162 -13.80 27.51 7.24
N SER A 163 -14.52 28.00 8.27
CA SER A 163 -15.07 27.13 9.33
C SER A 163 -16.11 26.12 8.80
N GLU A 164 -16.88 26.48 7.78
CA GLU A 164 -17.86 25.57 7.17
C GLU A 164 -17.16 24.42 6.44
N GLN A 165 -16.13 24.72 5.66
CA GLN A 165 -15.32 23.72 4.92
C GLN A 165 -14.55 22.79 5.86
N GLN A 166 -14.02 23.31 6.96
CA GLN A 166 -13.44 22.49 8.04
C GLN A 166 -14.50 21.56 8.67
N GLY A 167 -15.73 22.05 8.83
CA GLY A 167 -16.87 21.26 9.27
C GLY A 167 -17.21 20.11 8.31
N TRP A 168 -17.16 20.34 6.98
CA TRP A 168 -17.39 19.31 5.98
C TRP A 168 -16.29 18.22 6.02
N LEU A 169 -15.04 18.62 6.17
CA LEU A 169 -13.92 17.70 6.30
C LEU A 169 -14.06 16.82 7.55
N LYS A 170 -14.38 17.44 8.67
CA LYS A 170 -14.59 16.72 9.95
C LYS A 170 -15.73 15.70 9.83
N GLN A 171 -16.88 16.09 9.27
CA GLN A 171 -18.02 15.18 9.06
C GLN A 171 -17.63 13.98 8.19
N THR A 172 -16.83 14.22 7.14
CA THR A 172 -16.31 13.15 6.27
C THR A 172 -15.41 12.20 7.03
N PHE A 173 -14.45 12.71 7.81
CA PHE A 173 -13.53 11.88 8.59
C PHE A 173 -14.28 11.05 9.65
N ASP A 174 -15.24 11.64 10.33
CA ASP A 174 -16.07 10.94 11.32
C ASP A 174 -16.88 9.80 10.68
N ALA A 175 -17.48 10.05 9.50
CA ALA A 175 -18.24 9.05 8.76
C ALA A 175 -17.36 7.90 8.28
N LEU A 176 -16.19 8.21 7.69
CA LEU A 176 -15.24 7.20 7.22
C LEU A 176 -14.69 6.36 8.37
N ASN A 177 -14.26 6.98 9.46
CA ASN A 177 -13.76 6.27 10.62
C ASN A 177 -14.81 5.31 11.19
N LYS A 178 -16.07 5.75 11.30
CA LYS A 178 -17.18 4.92 11.80
C LYS A 178 -17.38 3.66 10.93
N ASN A 179 -17.42 3.80 9.61
CA ASN A 179 -17.58 2.66 8.70
C ASN A 179 -16.37 1.74 8.76
N ILE A 180 -15.15 2.28 8.61
CA ILE A 180 -13.92 1.51 8.53
C ILE A 180 -13.68 0.68 9.80
N LEU A 181 -13.92 1.27 10.98
CA LEU A 181 -13.74 0.58 12.26
C LEU A 181 -14.82 -0.48 12.54
N SER A 182 -15.95 -0.45 11.80
CA SER A 182 -16.99 -1.48 11.91
C SER A 182 -16.75 -2.69 11.00
N GLN A 183 -15.83 -2.61 10.06
CA GLN A 183 -15.48 -3.70 9.15
C GLN A 183 -14.75 -4.84 9.88
N GLY A 184 -14.78 -6.03 9.30
CA GLY A 184 -13.95 -7.15 9.76
C GLY A 184 -12.46 -6.79 9.76
N GLN A 185 -11.74 -7.22 10.79
CA GLN A 185 -10.34 -6.87 11.00
C GLN A 185 -9.44 -8.04 10.67
N VAL A 186 -8.40 -7.79 9.87
CA VAL A 186 -7.43 -8.78 9.38
C VAL A 186 -6.03 -8.16 9.29
N THR A 187 -5.03 -8.95 8.91
CA THR A 187 -3.73 -8.42 8.49
C THR A 187 -3.90 -7.53 7.25
N VAL A 188 -3.41 -6.32 7.32
CA VAL A 188 -3.41 -5.30 6.26
C VAL A 188 -1.97 -4.94 5.93
N HIS A 189 -1.58 -5.14 4.69
CA HIS A 189 -0.26 -4.80 4.16
C HIS A 189 -0.04 -3.28 4.06
N ARG A 190 -1.09 -2.51 3.78
CA ARG A 190 -1.17 -1.07 3.54
C ARG A 190 -0.74 -0.62 2.15
N ASP A 191 0.27 -1.23 1.57
CA ASP A 191 0.79 -0.86 0.24
C ASP A 191 0.77 -2.04 -0.75
N TYR A 192 -0.36 -2.81 -0.72
CA TYR A 192 -0.64 -3.96 -1.57
C TYR A 192 -1.12 -3.51 -2.96
N HIS A 193 -0.23 -2.96 -3.76
CA HIS A 193 -0.53 -2.39 -5.07
C HIS A 193 0.48 -2.83 -6.14
N SER A 194 0.21 -2.49 -7.40
CA SER A 194 0.93 -3.00 -8.56
C SER A 194 2.44 -2.73 -8.58
N ARG A 195 2.94 -1.72 -7.87
CA ARG A 195 4.39 -1.45 -7.76
C ARG A 195 5.10 -2.33 -6.75
N ASN A 196 4.38 -2.88 -5.79
CA ASN A 196 4.92 -3.69 -4.69
C ASN A 196 4.63 -5.18 -4.85
N LEU A 197 3.97 -5.57 -5.94
CA LEU A 197 3.76 -6.95 -6.33
C LEU A 197 4.66 -7.30 -7.51
N MET A 198 5.41 -8.41 -7.37
CA MET A 198 6.35 -8.90 -8.37
C MET A 198 5.75 -10.06 -9.14
N VAL A 199 5.94 -10.08 -10.46
CA VAL A 199 5.61 -11.24 -11.28
C VAL A 199 6.68 -12.30 -11.07
N THR A 200 6.27 -13.45 -10.57
CA THR A 200 7.17 -14.58 -10.29
C THR A 200 6.68 -15.86 -10.96
N HIS A 201 7.62 -16.74 -11.37
CA HIS A 201 7.26 -18.02 -12.00
C HIS A 201 6.58 -18.98 -11.04
N GLU A 202 6.96 -18.94 -9.76
CA GLU A 202 6.42 -19.80 -8.72
C GLU A 202 5.79 -18.94 -7.63
N ASN A 203 4.66 -19.37 -7.10
CA ASN A 203 3.94 -18.69 -6.02
C ASN A 203 3.70 -17.19 -6.29
N ASN A 204 3.21 -16.85 -7.49
CA ASN A 204 2.85 -15.50 -7.87
C ASN A 204 1.71 -14.96 -6.98
N PRO A 205 1.76 -13.70 -6.53
CA PRO A 205 2.82 -12.71 -6.67
C PRO A 205 3.93 -12.84 -5.63
N GLY A 206 5.11 -12.30 -5.96
CA GLY A 206 6.07 -11.88 -4.94
C GLY A 206 5.58 -10.60 -4.26
N ILE A 207 5.68 -10.51 -2.93
CA ILE A 207 5.12 -9.41 -2.13
C ILE A 207 6.26 -8.62 -1.48
N LEU A 208 6.32 -7.31 -1.76
CA LEU A 208 7.33 -6.38 -1.23
C LEU A 208 6.69 -5.29 -0.38
N ASP A 209 7.49 -4.54 0.39
CA ASP A 209 7.13 -3.32 1.12
C ASP A 209 6.06 -3.51 2.21
N PHE A 210 6.16 -4.61 2.94
CA PHE A 210 5.18 -5.08 3.94
C PHE A 210 5.48 -4.69 5.40
N GLN A 211 6.60 -4.05 5.68
CA GLN A 211 7.08 -3.83 7.07
C GLN A 211 6.19 -2.89 7.90
N ASP A 212 5.35 -2.09 7.24
CA ASP A 212 4.37 -1.20 7.87
C ASP A 212 2.98 -1.84 8.02
N ALA A 213 2.89 -3.17 7.90
CA ALA A 213 1.64 -3.90 8.04
C ALA A 213 0.98 -3.68 9.41
N VAL A 214 -0.33 -3.69 9.42
CA VAL A 214 -1.17 -3.45 10.59
C VAL A 214 -2.31 -4.48 10.69
N HIS A 215 -3.04 -4.49 11.80
CA HIS A 215 -4.30 -5.21 11.91
C HIS A 215 -5.45 -4.22 11.71
N GLY A 216 -6.22 -4.37 10.63
CA GLY A 216 -7.18 -3.36 10.18
C GLY A 216 -8.26 -3.90 9.25
N ALA A 217 -9.04 -2.98 8.67
CA ALA A 217 -10.22 -3.29 7.88
C ALA A 217 -9.91 -4.14 6.64
N ILE A 218 -10.68 -5.20 6.46
CA ILE A 218 -10.49 -6.25 5.44
C ILE A 218 -10.48 -5.71 4.00
N THR A 219 -11.15 -4.59 3.73
CA THR A 219 -11.23 -4.03 2.38
C THR A 219 -10.01 -3.21 1.98
N TYR A 220 -9.10 -2.86 2.91
CA TYR A 220 -8.02 -1.90 2.65
C TYR A 220 -7.11 -2.31 1.49
N ASP A 221 -6.55 -3.52 1.55
CA ASP A 221 -5.59 -3.98 0.55
C ASP A 221 -6.25 -4.31 -0.79
N LEU A 222 -7.51 -4.75 -0.78
CA LEU A 222 -8.27 -4.91 -2.02
C LEU A 222 -8.49 -3.58 -2.73
N VAL A 223 -8.78 -2.51 -1.99
CA VAL A 223 -8.84 -1.14 -2.54
C VAL A 223 -7.50 -0.71 -3.10
N SER A 224 -6.41 -0.97 -2.34
CA SER A 224 -5.05 -0.64 -2.77
C SER A 224 -4.69 -1.30 -4.10
N LEU A 225 -5.17 -2.53 -4.31
CA LEU A 225 -4.96 -3.33 -5.50
C LEU A 225 -5.84 -2.88 -6.68
N LEU A 226 -7.16 -2.76 -6.48
CA LEU A 226 -8.14 -2.55 -7.57
C LEU A 226 -8.43 -1.09 -7.90
N LYS A 227 -8.18 -0.16 -6.96
CA LYS A 227 -8.23 1.30 -7.17
C LYS A 227 -6.86 1.92 -6.93
N ASP A 228 -5.86 1.31 -7.55
CA ASP A 228 -4.46 1.73 -7.50
C ASP A 228 -4.30 3.16 -8.06
N ALA A 229 -3.38 3.93 -7.48
CA ALA A 229 -3.10 5.29 -7.92
C ALA A 229 -2.35 5.37 -9.27
N TYR A 230 -1.81 4.24 -9.74
CA TYR A 230 -0.90 4.20 -10.89
C TYR A 230 -1.51 3.61 -12.15
N ILE A 231 -2.66 2.94 -12.04
CA ILE A 231 -3.37 2.32 -13.16
C ILE A 231 -4.88 2.43 -12.96
N GLN A 232 -5.61 2.68 -14.04
CA GLN A 232 -7.06 2.81 -14.03
C GLN A 232 -7.70 1.66 -14.80
N TRP A 233 -8.75 1.10 -14.23
CA TRP A 233 -9.62 0.11 -14.86
C TRP A 233 -11.06 0.61 -14.95
N ASP A 234 -11.81 0.04 -15.88
CA ASP A 234 -13.25 0.30 -15.96
C ASP A 234 -13.96 -0.21 -14.70
N GLU A 235 -15.04 0.48 -14.32
CA GLU A 235 -15.77 0.16 -13.09
C GLU A 235 -16.33 -1.26 -13.10
N GLU A 236 -16.79 -1.74 -14.27
CA GLU A 236 -17.29 -3.12 -14.43
C GLU A 236 -16.20 -4.15 -14.10
N GLN A 237 -14.98 -3.92 -14.57
CA GLN A 237 -13.83 -4.78 -14.27
C GLN A 237 -13.47 -4.75 -12.78
N VAL A 238 -13.52 -3.57 -12.15
CA VAL A 238 -13.28 -3.43 -10.70
C VAL A 238 -14.34 -4.20 -9.91
N ILE A 239 -15.62 -4.11 -10.31
CA ILE A 239 -16.71 -4.83 -9.65
C ILE A 239 -16.54 -6.35 -9.83
N ASP A 240 -16.24 -6.84 -11.04
CA ASP A 240 -16.00 -8.27 -11.30
C ASP A 240 -14.88 -8.82 -10.44
N LEU A 241 -13.75 -8.10 -10.37
CA LEU A 241 -12.61 -8.50 -9.53
C LEU A 241 -12.93 -8.43 -8.03
N ALA A 242 -13.74 -7.47 -7.59
CA ALA A 242 -14.19 -7.38 -6.21
C ALA A 242 -15.11 -8.56 -5.83
N VAL A 243 -15.99 -9.00 -6.74
CA VAL A 243 -16.82 -10.21 -6.56
C VAL A 243 -15.93 -11.45 -6.48
N ARG A 244 -14.95 -11.59 -7.38
CA ARG A 244 -13.99 -12.71 -7.40
C ARG A 244 -13.09 -12.79 -6.16
N TYR A 245 -12.92 -11.69 -5.45
CA TYR A 245 -12.32 -11.71 -4.12
C TYR A 245 -13.36 -12.07 -3.05
N TRP A 246 -14.54 -11.41 -3.04
CA TRP A 246 -15.53 -11.52 -1.99
C TRP A 246 -16.11 -12.94 -1.84
N GLU A 247 -16.45 -13.62 -2.96
CA GLU A 247 -17.00 -14.98 -2.92
C GLU A 247 -16.04 -15.99 -2.28
N PRO A 248 -14.75 -16.14 -2.72
CA PRO A 248 -13.81 -17.02 -2.07
C PRO A 248 -13.48 -16.61 -0.64
N ALA A 249 -13.37 -15.31 -0.34
CA ALA A 249 -13.11 -14.80 1.00
C ALA A 249 -14.24 -15.21 1.98
N LYS A 250 -15.48 -15.02 1.56
CA LYS A 250 -16.67 -15.43 2.32
C LYS A 250 -16.70 -16.96 2.53
N LYS A 251 -16.45 -17.73 1.47
CA LYS A 251 -16.41 -19.19 1.52
C LYS A 251 -15.29 -19.70 2.45
N ALA A 252 -14.18 -18.99 2.51
CA ALA A 252 -13.05 -19.30 3.38
C ALA A 252 -13.28 -18.90 4.84
N GLY A 253 -14.38 -18.20 5.16
CA GLY A 253 -14.72 -17.76 6.52
C GLY A 253 -14.07 -16.43 6.95
N LEU A 254 -13.54 -15.65 6.01
CA LEU A 254 -13.09 -14.30 6.31
C LEU A 254 -14.27 -13.40 6.74
N PRO A 255 -14.02 -12.39 7.60
CA PRO A 255 -15.07 -11.54 8.16
C PRO A 255 -15.55 -10.47 7.14
N VAL A 256 -16.04 -10.91 5.98
CA VAL A 256 -16.68 -10.05 4.96
C VAL A 256 -18.20 -10.04 5.17
N PRO A 257 -18.91 -8.94 4.83
CA PRO A 257 -20.36 -8.90 4.81
C PRO A 257 -20.98 -10.04 3.97
N ASN A 258 -22.15 -10.51 4.38
CA ASN A 258 -22.87 -11.57 3.66
C ASN A 258 -23.47 -11.09 2.32
N ASP A 259 -23.79 -9.82 2.23
CA ASP A 259 -24.29 -9.16 1.03
C ASP A 259 -23.18 -8.42 0.31
N PHE A 260 -23.06 -8.62 -1.01
CA PHE A 260 -22.03 -7.97 -1.82
C PHE A 260 -22.18 -6.45 -1.87
N SER A 261 -23.40 -5.93 -1.85
CA SER A 261 -23.62 -4.48 -1.89
C SER A 261 -23.11 -3.78 -0.63
N GLU A 262 -23.25 -4.44 0.54
CA GLU A 262 -22.67 -3.97 1.79
C GLU A 262 -21.13 -4.03 1.75
N PHE A 263 -20.58 -5.15 1.28
CA PHE A 263 -19.13 -5.29 1.08
C PHE A 263 -18.58 -4.24 0.10
N TYR A 264 -19.25 -4.01 -1.03
CA TYR A 264 -18.80 -3.04 -2.03
C TYR A 264 -18.91 -1.61 -1.53
N ARG A 265 -19.91 -1.29 -0.70
CA ARG A 265 -19.97 0.00 0.01
C ARG A 265 -18.75 0.18 0.93
N ASP A 266 -18.42 -0.82 1.74
CA ASP A 266 -17.25 -0.80 2.62
C ASP A 266 -15.95 -0.63 1.84
N PHE A 267 -15.81 -1.33 0.71
CA PHE A 267 -14.68 -1.19 -0.22
C PHE A 267 -14.58 0.24 -0.77
N GLU A 268 -15.68 0.86 -1.20
CA GLU A 268 -15.65 2.22 -1.73
C GLU A 268 -15.35 3.27 -0.65
N TRP A 269 -15.89 3.10 0.54
CA TRP A 269 -15.63 4.02 1.66
C TRP A 269 -14.18 3.92 2.13
N MET A 270 -13.63 2.73 2.19
CA MET A 270 -12.19 2.54 2.40
C MET A 270 -11.39 3.21 1.28
N GLY A 271 -11.85 3.12 0.03
CA GLY A 271 -11.26 3.84 -1.11
C GLY A 271 -11.23 5.35 -0.88
N ALA A 272 -12.29 5.95 -0.38
CA ALA A 272 -12.33 7.37 -0.07
C ALA A 272 -11.26 7.75 0.98
N GLN A 273 -11.14 7.00 2.08
CA GLN A 273 -10.10 7.22 3.09
C GLN A 273 -8.70 7.13 2.48
N ARG A 274 -8.43 6.06 1.72
CA ARG A 274 -7.12 5.84 1.11
C ARG A 274 -6.77 6.94 0.10
N HIS A 275 -7.71 7.37 -0.73
CA HIS A 275 -7.48 8.42 -1.72
C HIS A 275 -7.25 9.79 -1.06
N ILE A 276 -7.97 10.12 0.02
CA ILE A 276 -7.70 11.31 0.85
C ILE A 276 -6.26 11.25 1.38
N LYS A 277 -5.84 10.13 1.97
CA LYS A 277 -4.47 9.91 2.44
C LYS A 277 -3.44 10.08 1.32
N ILE A 278 -3.65 9.46 0.16
CA ILE A 278 -2.70 9.47 -0.98
C ILE A 278 -2.49 10.88 -1.51
N LEU A 279 -3.54 11.70 -1.66
CA LEU A 279 -3.40 13.09 -2.08
C LEU A 279 -2.49 13.87 -1.13
N GLY A 280 -2.65 13.69 0.17
CA GLY A 280 -1.77 14.29 1.17
C GLY A 280 -0.33 13.77 1.10
N ILE A 281 -0.14 12.46 0.90
CA ILE A 281 1.19 11.86 0.75
C ILE A 281 1.89 12.38 -0.51
N PHE A 282 1.25 12.39 -1.65
CA PHE A 282 1.84 12.86 -2.92
C PHE A 282 2.24 14.32 -2.84
N ALA A 283 1.38 15.18 -2.26
CA ALA A 283 1.71 16.58 -2.00
C ALA A 283 2.93 16.71 -1.05
N ARG A 284 2.99 15.90 0.02
CA ARG A 284 4.11 15.91 0.96
C ARG A 284 5.42 15.47 0.29
N LEU A 285 5.40 14.40 -0.51
CA LEU A 285 6.58 13.91 -1.24
C LEU A 285 7.12 14.98 -2.19
N TYR A 286 6.25 15.75 -2.84
CA TYR A 286 6.68 16.87 -3.67
C TYR A 286 7.28 18.00 -2.85
N HIS A 287 6.53 18.54 -1.87
CA HIS A 287 6.94 19.75 -1.16
C HIS A 287 8.05 19.56 -0.13
N ARG A 288 8.12 18.38 0.50
CA ARG A 288 9.14 18.07 1.50
C ARG A 288 10.37 17.38 0.90
N ASP A 289 10.14 16.43 -0.01
CA ASP A 289 11.19 15.50 -0.46
C ASP A 289 11.64 15.78 -1.91
N GLY A 290 11.03 16.79 -2.59
CA GLY A 290 11.39 17.18 -3.96
C GLY A 290 11.02 16.13 -5.03
N LYS A 291 10.12 15.17 -4.72
CA LYS A 291 9.71 14.09 -5.61
C LYS A 291 8.46 14.48 -6.39
N ASP A 292 8.62 14.99 -7.60
CA ASP A 292 7.53 15.47 -8.48
C ASP A 292 6.82 14.38 -9.27
N GLY A 293 7.43 13.19 -9.41
CA GLY A 293 6.92 12.09 -10.20
C GLY A 293 5.52 11.58 -9.82
N TYR A 294 5.05 11.88 -8.59
CA TYR A 294 3.73 11.50 -8.09
C TYR A 294 2.61 12.50 -8.44
N LEU A 295 2.96 13.74 -8.85
CA LEU A 295 1.95 14.78 -9.16
C LEU A 295 1.07 14.38 -10.34
N LYS A 296 1.61 13.67 -11.32
CA LYS A 296 0.89 13.19 -12.50
C LYS A 296 -0.21 12.17 -12.16
N ASP A 297 -0.11 11.50 -11.01
CA ASP A 297 -1.05 10.46 -10.57
C ASP A 297 -2.20 11.05 -9.73
N MET A 298 -2.08 12.29 -9.23
CA MET A 298 -3.13 12.96 -8.43
C MET A 298 -4.49 13.08 -9.14
N PRO A 299 -4.59 13.40 -10.45
CA PRO A 299 -5.88 13.50 -11.12
C PRO A 299 -6.70 12.21 -11.07
N LEU A 300 -6.06 11.05 -11.19
CA LEU A 300 -6.73 9.76 -11.06
C LEU A 300 -7.26 9.54 -9.64
N VAL A 301 -6.45 9.85 -8.62
CA VAL A 301 -6.85 9.73 -7.21
C VAL A 301 -8.04 10.65 -6.89
N ILE A 302 -8.04 11.90 -7.40
CA ILE A 302 -9.17 12.84 -7.26
C ILE A 302 -10.41 12.28 -7.95
N HIS A 303 -10.27 11.70 -9.15
CA HIS A 303 -11.36 11.08 -9.89
C HIS A 303 -12.04 9.96 -9.08
N TYR A 304 -11.25 9.04 -8.49
CA TYR A 304 -11.79 7.98 -7.65
C TYR A 304 -12.51 8.53 -6.41
N LEU A 305 -11.90 9.49 -5.72
CA LEU A 305 -12.50 10.11 -4.54
C LEU A 305 -13.82 10.80 -4.88
N ARG A 306 -13.85 11.57 -5.96
CA ARG A 306 -15.05 12.27 -6.43
C ARG A 306 -16.19 11.31 -6.76
N LYS A 307 -15.91 10.24 -7.52
CA LYS A 307 -16.91 9.21 -7.87
C LYS A 307 -17.61 8.62 -6.64
N VAL A 308 -16.86 8.28 -5.62
CA VAL A 308 -17.41 7.75 -4.36
C VAL A 308 -18.25 8.82 -3.64
N CYS A 309 -17.77 10.06 -3.56
CA CYS A 309 -18.50 11.15 -2.92
C CYS A 309 -19.79 11.54 -3.65
N GLU A 310 -19.87 11.34 -4.96
CA GLU A 310 -21.10 11.53 -5.75
C GLU A 310 -22.14 10.43 -5.50
N ARG A 311 -21.68 9.19 -5.22
CA ARG A 311 -22.55 8.02 -5.01
C ARG A 311 -23.20 8.02 -3.64
N TYR A 312 -22.48 8.40 -2.59
CA TYR A 312 -22.92 8.31 -1.21
C TYR A 312 -23.29 9.67 -0.61
N VAL A 313 -24.53 9.78 -0.12
CA VAL A 313 -25.04 11.03 0.45
C VAL A 313 -24.28 11.48 1.69
N GLU A 314 -23.78 10.53 2.47
CA GLU A 314 -23.00 10.78 3.68
C GLU A 314 -21.62 11.38 3.38
N LEU A 315 -21.09 11.19 2.16
CA LEU A 315 -19.82 11.74 1.70
C LEU A 315 -19.97 13.03 0.88
N ARG A 316 -21.19 13.54 0.71
CA ARG A 316 -21.44 14.85 0.06
C ARG A 316 -20.69 16.03 0.69
N PRO A 317 -20.43 16.08 2.00
CA PRO A 317 -19.56 17.12 2.56
C PRO A 317 -18.19 17.18 1.89
N MET A 318 -17.57 16.02 1.62
CA MET A 318 -16.30 15.95 0.90
C MET A 318 -16.44 16.41 -0.55
N LEU A 319 -17.52 16.04 -1.24
CA LEU A 319 -17.78 16.50 -2.61
C LEU A 319 -17.84 18.04 -2.68
N ARG A 320 -18.55 18.68 -1.73
CA ARG A 320 -18.62 20.16 -1.64
C ARG A 320 -17.24 20.77 -1.43
N LEU A 321 -16.42 20.13 -0.57
CA LEU A 321 -15.05 20.59 -0.36
C LEU A 321 -14.23 20.48 -1.64
N LEU A 322 -14.30 19.36 -2.36
CA LEU A 322 -13.61 19.18 -3.64
C LEU A 322 -14.06 20.21 -4.68
N ASP A 323 -15.37 20.51 -4.76
CA ASP A 323 -15.89 21.57 -5.64
C ASP A 323 -15.34 22.95 -5.29
N ALA A 324 -15.26 23.27 -4.00
CA ALA A 324 -14.67 24.54 -3.53
C ALA A 324 -13.18 24.63 -3.86
N LEU A 325 -12.42 23.54 -3.69
CA LEU A 325 -10.99 23.50 -4.02
C LEU A 325 -10.71 23.64 -5.52
N GLU A 326 -11.61 23.13 -6.37
CA GLU A 326 -11.51 23.25 -7.83
C GLU A 326 -12.12 24.55 -8.38
N GLY A 327 -12.65 25.43 -7.52
CA GLY A 327 -13.32 26.68 -7.93
C GLY A 327 -14.65 26.46 -8.66
N LYS A 328 -15.26 25.27 -8.52
CA LYS A 328 -16.56 24.95 -9.10
C LYS A 328 -17.66 25.57 -8.24
N VAL A 329 -18.59 26.30 -8.88
CA VAL A 329 -19.78 26.85 -8.20
C VAL A 329 -20.69 25.67 -7.80
N PRO A 330 -21.17 25.59 -6.55
CA PRO A 330 -22.11 24.57 -6.13
C PRO A 330 -23.34 24.56 -7.06
N ARG A 331 -23.71 23.40 -7.63
CA ARG A 331 -24.94 23.31 -8.41
C ARG A 331 -26.12 23.64 -7.51
N PRO A 332 -27.05 24.56 -7.92
CA PRO A 332 -28.22 24.87 -7.12
C PRO A 332 -29.02 23.57 -6.91
N LYS A 333 -29.50 23.37 -5.68
CA LYS A 333 -30.45 22.28 -5.38
C LYS A 333 -31.69 22.50 -6.24
N TYR A 334 -31.96 21.61 -7.17
CA TYR A 334 -33.31 21.50 -7.72
C TYR A 334 -34.21 21.03 -6.56
N VAL A 335 -35.03 21.97 -6.05
CA VAL A 335 -36.19 21.67 -5.22
C VAL A 335 -37.22 21.10 -6.19
N VAL A 336 -37.48 19.80 -6.10
CA VAL A 336 -38.66 19.13 -6.72
C VAL A 336 -39.77 19.12 -5.69
#